data_2147c9b1d816eb42cfabc6787ff6cf1d
#
_entry.id   2147c9b1d816eb42cfabc6787ff6cf1d
#
_cell.length_a   1.000
_cell.length_b   1.000
_cell.length_c   1.000
_cell.angle_alpha   90.00
_cell.angle_beta   90.00
_cell.angle_gamma   90.00
#
_symmetry.space_group_name_H-M   'P 1'
#
loop_
_entity.id
_entity.type
_entity.pdbx_description
1 polymer ?
#
loop_
_entity_poly.entity_id
_entity_poly.type
_entity_poly.pdbx_seq_one_letter_code
_entity_poly.pdbx_strand_id
1 'polypeptide(L)'
;VWKNNRAGSCLEITQSRPFSLHRLEVILGIFQVYQNYQSLLDYSERDALTGLLNRKTFDEQLARNPRLPQVLPGGSDTETPSGNTHQQWLAVVDIDHFKQVNDRFGHLYGDEVLILLANLLRSSFRSHDKVFRFGGEEFVILLRNATLPTARKVFDRFRATVQEHSFPQVGHVTVSIGFVSASQSTPVEILGKADQALYFAKENGRNQVRYYDDLVAQGHLQARISHDDVELF
;
A
#
# COMPACT_ATOMS: atom_id res chain seq x y z
N VAL A 1 -1.68 -4.30 -28.23
CA VAL A 1 -0.53 -5.14 -27.92
C VAL A 1 -0.82 -5.89 -26.63
N TRP A 2 -0.66 -7.19 -26.62
CA TRP A 2 -0.84 -8.03 -25.43
C TRP A 2 0.49 -8.17 -24.71
N LYS A 3 0.51 -7.90 -23.40
CA LYS A 3 1.65 -8.14 -22.55
C LYS A 3 1.17 -8.99 -21.35
N ASN A 4 1.78 -10.15 -21.16
CA ASN A 4 1.43 -11.11 -20.10
C ASN A 4 -0.07 -11.48 -20.06
N ASN A 5 -0.67 -11.78 -21.20
CA ASN A 5 -2.10 -12.14 -21.33
C ASN A 5 -3.10 -11.07 -20.87
N ARG A 6 -2.69 -9.81 -20.74
CA ARG A 6 -3.54 -8.64 -20.48
C ARG A 6 -3.45 -7.67 -21.63
N ALA A 7 -4.56 -7.02 -21.97
CA ALA A 7 -4.54 -5.93 -22.94
C ALA A 7 -3.67 -4.81 -22.39
N GLY A 8 -2.60 -4.51 -23.11
CA GLY A 8 -1.79 -3.32 -22.88
C GLY A 8 -2.52 -2.06 -23.34
N SER A 9 -1.78 -1.02 -23.67
CA SER A 9 -2.36 0.19 -24.26
C SER A 9 -2.89 -0.09 -25.65
N CYS A 10 -4.10 0.41 -25.97
CA CYS A 10 -4.69 0.38 -27.31
C CYS A 10 -4.95 1.82 -27.76
N LEU A 11 -4.52 2.14 -28.98
CA LEU A 11 -4.84 3.40 -29.65
C LEU A 11 -5.82 3.08 -30.79
N GLU A 12 -7.03 3.63 -30.69
CA GLU A 12 -8.03 3.57 -31.77
C GLU A 12 -8.13 4.95 -32.43
N ILE A 13 -7.98 4.99 -33.73
CA ILE A 13 -8.12 6.22 -34.51
C ILE A 13 -9.12 5.96 -35.63
N THR A 14 -10.21 6.72 -35.64
CA THR A 14 -11.28 6.64 -36.65
C THR A 14 -11.22 7.85 -37.57
N GLN A 15 -11.24 7.62 -38.86
CA GLN A 15 -11.35 8.68 -39.87
C GLN A 15 -12.16 8.23 -41.09
N SER A 16 -12.65 9.20 -41.88
CA SER A 16 -13.53 8.94 -43.02
C SER A 16 -12.81 8.46 -44.28
N ARG A 17 -11.47 8.52 -44.33
CA ARG A 17 -10.64 8.10 -45.47
C ARG A 17 -9.54 7.17 -45.01
N PRO A 18 -9.07 6.20 -45.85
CA PRO A 18 -7.94 5.34 -45.51
C PRO A 18 -6.67 6.15 -45.17
N PHE A 19 -5.89 5.66 -44.23
CA PHE A 19 -4.58 6.24 -43.91
C PHE A 19 -3.60 5.99 -45.06
N SER A 20 -2.79 6.99 -45.41
CA SER A 20 -1.60 6.76 -46.23
C SER A 20 -0.55 5.99 -45.42
N LEU A 21 0.31 5.23 -46.09
CA LEU A 21 1.38 4.46 -45.45
C LEU A 21 2.25 5.36 -44.56
N HIS A 22 2.64 6.52 -45.06
CA HIS A 22 3.46 7.46 -44.31
C HIS A 22 2.76 7.96 -43.03
N ARG A 23 1.45 8.22 -43.04
CA ARG A 23 0.71 8.58 -41.82
C ARG A 23 0.63 7.42 -40.84
N LEU A 24 0.48 6.21 -41.30
CA LEU A 24 0.51 5.01 -40.45
C LEU A 24 1.88 4.86 -39.75
N GLU A 25 2.98 5.05 -40.47
CA GLU A 25 4.32 5.01 -39.90
C GLU A 25 4.52 6.06 -38.81
N VAL A 26 4.08 7.30 -39.04
CA VAL A 26 4.13 8.37 -38.04
C VAL A 26 3.30 8.01 -36.79
N ILE A 27 2.07 7.50 -36.96
CA ILE A 27 1.19 7.09 -35.87
C ILE A 27 1.83 5.94 -35.06
N LEU A 28 2.39 4.96 -35.75
CA LEU A 28 3.08 3.84 -35.10
C LEU A 28 4.32 4.31 -34.31
N GLY A 29 5.08 5.25 -34.88
CA GLY A 29 6.23 5.87 -34.19
C GLY A 29 5.82 6.60 -32.92
N ILE A 30 4.78 7.45 -32.99
CA ILE A 30 4.25 8.16 -31.82
C ILE A 30 3.75 7.16 -30.76
N PHE A 31 3.03 6.13 -31.20
CA PHE A 31 2.54 5.10 -30.29
C PHE A 31 3.68 4.32 -29.61
N GLN A 32 4.75 4.04 -30.35
CA GLN A 32 5.96 3.40 -29.77
C GLN A 32 6.62 4.30 -28.72
N VAL A 33 6.76 5.60 -28.99
CA VAL A 33 7.27 6.57 -28.00
C VAL A 33 6.39 6.61 -26.76
N TYR A 34 5.08 6.62 -26.94
CA TYR A 34 4.13 6.57 -25.83
C TYR A 34 4.27 5.29 -25.01
N GLN A 35 4.39 4.13 -25.64
CA GLN A 35 4.60 2.84 -24.96
C GLN A 35 5.91 2.81 -24.18
N ASN A 36 6.98 3.34 -24.76
CA ASN A 36 8.27 3.44 -24.09
C ASN A 36 8.18 4.34 -22.86
N TYR A 37 7.50 5.49 -22.98
CA TYR A 37 7.25 6.42 -21.88
C TYR A 37 6.43 5.76 -20.77
N GLN A 38 5.35 5.05 -21.09
CA GLN A 38 4.55 4.29 -20.12
C GLN A 38 5.38 3.21 -19.41
N SER A 39 6.26 2.52 -20.13
CA SER A 39 7.15 1.52 -19.56
C SER A 39 8.16 2.14 -18.58
N LEU A 40 8.67 3.34 -18.88
CA LEU A 40 9.58 4.08 -18.00
C LEU A 40 8.85 4.56 -16.74
N LEU A 41 7.60 5.03 -16.86
CA LEU A 41 6.77 5.40 -15.72
C LEU A 41 6.51 4.18 -14.81
N ASP A 42 6.07 3.07 -15.38
CA ASP A 42 5.85 1.83 -14.64
C ASP A 42 7.11 1.38 -13.89
N TYR A 43 8.28 1.46 -14.52
CA TYR A 43 9.55 1.14 -13.90
C TYR A 43 9.92 2.11 -12.76
N SER A 44 9.62 3.40 -12.92
CA SER A 44 9.88 4.43 -11.89
C SER A 44 8.93 4.34 -10.69
N GLU A 45 7.69 3.87 -10.89
CA GLU A 45 6.64 3.86 -9.87
C GLU A 45 6.54 2.54 -9.09
N ARG A 46 7.12 1.46 -9.61
CA ARG A 46 6.96 0.13 -9.04
C ARG A 46 8.26 -0.44 -8.49
N ASP A 47 8.09 -1.32 -7.51
CA ASP A 47 9.16 -2.19 -7.01
C ASP A 47 9.46 -3.29 -8.04
N ALA A 48 10.73 -3.45 -8.38
CA ALA A 48 11.17 -4.34 -9.45
C ALA A 48 10.92 -5.83 -9.14
N LEU A 49 10.99 -6.22 -7.86
CA LEU A 49 10.79 -7.61 -7.45
C LEU A 49 9.31 -7.97 -7.39
N THR A 50 8.51 -7.15 -6.73
CA THR A 50 7.11 -7.48 -6.42
C THR A 50 6.13 -6.87 -7.42
N GLY A 51 6.51 -5.82 -8.16
CA GLY A 51 5.64 -5.06 -9.07
C GLY A 51 4.54 -4.27 -8.34
N LEU A 52 4.55 -4.17 -7.01
CA LEU A 52 3.73 -3.23 -6.24
C LEU A 52 4.25 -1.80 -6.45
N LEU A 53 3.48 -0.80 -6.04
CA LEU A 53 3.99 0.57 -6.00
C LEU A 53 5.19 0.65 -5.05
N ASN A 54 6.18 1.46 -5.38
CA ASN A 54 7.38 1.60 -4.56
C ASN A 54 7.23 2.75 -3.53
N ARG A 55 8.18 2.86 -2.61
CA ARG A 55 8.23 3.90 -1.59
C ARG A 55 8.22 5.31 -2.19
N LYS A 56 8.97 5.55 -3.26
CA LYS A 56 9.01 6.85 -3.93
C LYS A 56 7.60 7.28 -4.37
N THR A 57 6.85 6.37 -4.97
CA THR A 57 5.47 6.64 -5.40
C THR A 57 4.54 6.92 -4.21
N PHE A 58 4.76 6.26 -3.08
CA PHE A 58 4.04 6.56 -1.84
C PHE A 58 4.32 8.00 -1.38
N ASP A 59 5.59 8.38 -1.27
CA ASP A 59 6.00 9.72 -0.84
C ASP A 59 5.44 10.81 -1.77
N GLU A 60 5.48 10.60 -3.10
CA GLU A 60 4.91 11.51 -4.09
C GLU A 60 3.37 11.62 -3.98
N GLN A 61 2.66 10.52 -3.73
CA GLN A 61 1.21 10.56 -3.57
C GLN A 61 0.79 11.31 -2.31
N LEU A 62 1.52 11.17 -1.23
CA LEU A 62 1.26 11.91 0.01
C LEU A 62 1.61 13.39 -0.12
N ALA A 63 2.70 13.74 -0.81
CA ALA A 63 3.09 15.12 -1.04
C ALA A 63 2.08 15.88 -1.90
N ARG A 64 1.46 15.23 -2.89
CA ARG A 64 0.41 15.81 -3.75
C ARG A 64 -0.92 16.02 -3.03
N ASN A 65 -1.20 15.26 -1.98
CA ASN A 65 -2.41 15.36 -1.18
C ASN A 65 -2.05 15.54 0.31
N PRO A 66 -1.53 16.71 0.73
CA PRO A 66 -1.19 16.97 2.13
C PRO A 66 -2.42 16.94 3.06
N ARG A 67 -3.62 16.99 2.49
CA ARG A 67 -4.88 16.65 3.15
C ARG A 67 -5.53 15.54 2.33
N LEU A 68 -5.41 14.31 2.80
CA LEU A 68 -6.20 13.20 2.25
C LEU A 68 -7.67 13.62 2.25
N PRO A 69 -8.42 13.44 1.14
CA PRO A 69 -9.72 14.09 0.97
C PRO A 69 -10.62 13.77 2.17
N GLN A 70 -10.97 14.82 2.90
CA GLN A 70 -12.11 14.77 3.79
C GLN A 70 -13.33 14.47 2.93
N VAL A 71 -14.16 13.54 3.35
CA VAL A 71 -15.53 13.41 2.86
C VAL A 71 -16.15 14.79 2.93
N LEU A 72 -16.72 15.28 1.82
CA LEU A 72 -17.38 16.59 1.73
C LEU A 72 -18.25 16.82 2.96
N PRO A 73 -18.12 17.96 3.65
CA PRO A 73 -18.96 18.27 4.78
C PRO A 73 -20.35 18.68 4.28
N GLY A 74 -21.28 17.75 4.39
CA GLY A 74 -22.69 18.09 4.42
C GLY A 74 -23.19 17.87 5.84
N GLY A 75 -23.12 18.87 6.70
CA GLY A 75 -23.73 18.78 8.02
C GLY A 75 -22.80 19.20 9.17
N SER A 76 -23.19 20.27 9.81
CA SER A 76 -22.77 20.92 11.05
C SER A 76 -22.10 20.05 12.14
N ASP A 77 -20.98 20.58 12.61
CA ASP A 77 -20.50 20.70 14.00
C ASP A 77 -20.31 19.47 14.90
N THR A 78 -19.04 19.38 15.40
CA THR A 78 -18.61 18.85 16.70
C THR A 78 -19.17 17.50 17.11
N GLU A 79 -18.72 16.42 16.45
CA GLU A 79 -18.75 15.09 17.07
C GLU A 79 -17.43 14.36 16.81
N THR A 80 -16.85 13.81 17.89
CA THR A 80 -15.84 12.74 17.84
C THR A 80 -16.22 11.74 16.75
N PRO A 81 -15.29 11.28 15.86
CA PRO A 81 -15.65 10.41 14.75
C PRO A 81 -16.35 9.16 15.27
N SER A 82 -17.67 9.11 15.12
CA SER A 82 -18.47 7.94 15.36
C SER A 82 -17.89 6.83 14.49
N GLY A 83 -17.67 5.63 15.03
CA GLY A 83 -17.04 4.49 14.35
C GLY A 83 -17.68 4.05 13.02
N ASN A 84 -18.73 4.73 12.57
CA ASN A 84 -19.45 4.50 11.32
C ASN A 84 -19.09 5.45 10.17
N THR A 85 -18.21 6.43 10.39
CA THR A 85 -17.81 7.36 9.33
C THR A 85 -16.82 6.70 8.38
N HIS A 86 -17.10 6.79 7.08
CA HIS A 86 -16.21 6.31 6.03
C HIS A 86 -14.97 7.21 5.93
N GLN A 87 -13.79 6.65 6.06
CA GLN A 87 -12.54 7.37 6.01
C GLN A 87 -11.44 6.56 5.32
N GLN A 88 -10.25 7.10 5.29
CA GLN A 88 -9.07 6.45 4.75
C GLN A 88 -8.20 5.93 5.90
N TRP A 89 -7.58 4.76 5.68
CA TRP A 89 -6.73 4.09 6.66
C TRP A 89 -5.37 3.83 6.07
N LEU A 90 -4.33 4.05 6.84
CA LEU A 90 -2.97 3.62 6.51
C LEU A 90 -2.61 2.45 7.42
N ALA A 91 -2.12 1.38 6.80
CA ALA A 91 -1.56 0.25 7.52
C ALA A 91 -0.13 -0.02 7.08
N VAL A 92 0.75 -0.30 8.04
CA VAL A 92 2.08 -0.85 7.81
C VAL A 92 2.03 -2.34 8.13
N VAL A 93 2.55 -3.14 7.22
CA VAL A 93 2.58 -4.60 7.28
C VAL A 93 4.03 -5.06 7.19
N ASP A 94 4.40 -6.01 8.03
CA ASP A 94 5.74 -6.59 8.02
C ASP A 94 5.66 -8.11 8.20
N ILE A 95 6.54 -8.84 7.52
CA ILE A 95 6.60 -10.28 7.55
C ILE A 95 7.30 -10.73 8.84
N ASP A 96 6.59 -11.48 9.65
CA ASP A 96 7.13 -11.99 10.91
C ASP A 96 8.30 -12.95 10.66
N HIS A 97 9.41 -12.73 11.35
CA HIS A 97 10.60 -13.56 11.28
C HIS A 97 11.23 -13.71 9.88
N PHE A 98 11.04 -12.73 8.99
CA PHE A 98 11.56 -12.81 7.61
C PHE A 98 13.07 -13.03 7.53
N LYS A 99 13.84 -12.45 8.46
CA LYS A 99 15.27 -12.72 8.56
C LYS A 99 15.55 -14.21 8.75
N GLN A 100 14.76 -14.93 9.56
CA GLN A 100 14.94 -16.37 9.76
C GLN A 100 14.63 -17.16 8.49
N VAL A 101 13.69 -16.70 7.66
CA VAL A 101 13.43 -17.30 6.34
C VAL A 101 14.69 -17.18 5.47
N ASN A 102 15.26 -15.97 5.37
CA ASN A 102 16.49 -15.74 4.60
C ASN A 102 17.67 -16.56 5.13
N ASP A 103 17.88 -16.57 6.45
CA ASP A 103 19.00 -17.27 7.09
C ASP A 103 18.90 -18.80 6.91
N ARG A 104 17.67 -19.35 6.89
CA ARG A 104 17.44 -20.80 6.78
C ARG A 104 17.36 -21.30 5.36
N PHE A 105 16.70 -20.57 4.46
CA PHE A 105 16.38 -21.05 3.11
C PHE A 105 17.15 -20.28 2.03
N GLY A 106 17.80 -19.17 2.38
CA GLY A 106 18.49 -18.29 1.46
C GLY A 106 17.61 -17.21 0.85
N HIS A 107 18.25 -16.14 0.36
CA HIS A 107 17.57 -14.95 -0.18
C HIS A 107 16.64 -15.23 -1.36
N LEU A 108 16.93 -16.26 -2.16
CA LEU A 108 16.06 -16.61 -3.29
C LEU A 108 14.67 -17.04 -2.84
N TYR A 109 14.56 -17.82 -1.77
CA TYR A 109 13.28 -18.19 -1.16
C TYR A 109 12.62 -17.02 -0.42
N GLY A 110 13.42 -16.14 0.17
CA GLY A 110 12.90 -14.87 0.71
C GLY A 110 12.25 -14.00 -0.37
N ASP A 111 12.88 -13.87 -1.53
CA ASP A 111 12.33 -13.16 -2.68
C ASP A 111 11.03 -13.81 -3.18
N GLU A 112 10.95 -15.15 -3.21
CA GLU A 112 9.72 -15.88 -3.56
C GLU A 112 8.60 -15.58 -2.56
N VAL A 113 8.88 -15.57 -1.25
CA VAL A 113 7.91 -15.18 -0.21
C VAL A 113 7.40 -13.76 -0.45
N LEU A 114 8.28 -12.80 -0.76
CA LEU A 114 7.91 -11.42 -1.06
C LEU A 114 6.99 -11.32 -2.29
N ILE A 115 7.29 -12.06 -3.36
CA ILE A 115 6.47 -12.10 -4.57
C ILE A 115 5.08 -12.70 -4.28
N LEU A 116 5.03 -13.81 -3.55
CA LEU A 116 3.77 -14.47 -3.20
C LEU A 116 2.92 -13.58 -2.28
N LEU A 117 3.53 -12.95 -1.27
CA LEU A 117 2.83 -11.99 -0.41
C LEU A 117 2.28 -10.81 -1.21
N ALA A 118 3.05 -10.28 -2.15
CA ALA A 118 2.57 -9.22 -3.04
C ALA A 118 1.38 -9.66 -3.90
N ASN A 119 1.31 -10.92 -4.32
CA ASN A 119 0.16 -11.47 -5.02
C ASN A 119 -1.06 -11.62 -4.10
N LEU A 120 -0.87 -12.05 -2.84
CA LEU A 120 -1.92 -12.09 -1.83
C LEU A 120 -2.45 -10.67 -1.53
N LEU A 121 -1.58 -9.68 -1.43
CA LEU A 121 -1.97 -8.27 -1.28
C LEU A 121 -2.85 -7.81 -2.46
N ARG A 122 -2.42 -8.04 -3.70
CA ARG A 122 -3.20 -7.65 -4.89
C ARG A 122 -4.58 -8.31 -4.95
N SER A 123 -4.69 -9.56 -4.51
CA SER A 123 -5.97 -10.29 -4.52
C SER A 123 -6.89 -9.91 -3.36
N SER A 124 -6.33 -9.46 -2.23
CA SER A 124 -7.09 -9.16 -1.02
C SER A 124 -7.67 -7.75 -0.99
N PHE A 125 -7.03 -6.79 -1.70
CA PHE A 125 -7.42 -5.39 -1.74
C PHE A 125 -8.01 -5.00 -3.10
N ARG A 126 -8.88 -3.99 -3.09
CA ARG A 126 -9.60 -3.52 -4.29
C ARG A 126 -8.72 -2.61 -5.15
N SER A 127 -9.10 -2.39 -6.40
CA SER A 127 -8.33 -1.54 -7.34
C SER A 127 -8.16 -0.09 -6.91
N HIS A 128 -9.08 0.44 -6.08
CA HIS A 128 -8.98 1.79 -5.54
C HIS A 128 -8.15 1.88 -4.25
N ASP A 129 -7.90 0.76 -3.58
CA ASP A 129 -6.91 0.69 -2.52
C ASP A 129 -5.51 0.71 -3.12
N LYS A 130 -4.55 1.25 -2.41
CA LYS A 130 -3.17 1.31 -2.88
C LYS A 130 -2.29 0.46 -1.99
N VAL A 131 -1.43 -0.32 -2.62
CA VAL A 131 -0.49 -1.20 -1.94
C VAL A 131 0.91 -0.90 -2.42
N PHE A 132 1.82 -0.67 -1.48
CA PHE A 132 3.20 -0.29 -1.72
C PHE A 132 4.14 -1.30 -1.06
N ARG A 133 5.30 -1.55 -1.69
CA ARG A 133 6.44 -2.11 -1.00
C ARG A 133 7.32 -0.96 -0.53
N PHE A 134 7.53 -0.89 0.79
CA PHE A 134 8.26 0.23 1.40
C PHE A 134 9.76 -0.01 1.42
N GLY A 135 10.18 -1.26 1.54
CA GLY A 135 11.57 -1.73 1.50
C GLY A 135 11.70 -3.06 2.24
N GLY A 136 12.71 -3.85 1.91
CA GLY A 136 12.91 -5.14 2.58
C GLY A 136 11.64 -6.00 2.60
N GLU A 137 11.13 -6.22 3.81
CA GLU A 137 9.95 -7.03 4.14
C GLU A 137 8.71 -6.21 4.51
N GLU A 138 8.77 -4.88 4.35
CA GLU A 138 7.72 -3.94 4.75
C GLU A 138 6.83 -3.52 3.59
N PHE A 139 5.52 -3.51 3.85
CA PHE A 139 4.49 -3.08 2.91
C PHE A 139 3.59 -2.04 3.56
N VAL A 140 3.06 -1.14 2.75
CA VAL A 140 2.10 -0.12 3.19
C VAL A 140 0.82 -0.25 2.38
N ILE A 141 -0.32 -0.12 3.06
CA ILE A 141 -1.65 -0.20 2.46
C ILE A 141 -2.40 1.09 2.76
N LEU A 142 -2.93 1.73 1.74
CA LEU A 142 -3.92 2.79 1.86
C LEU A 142 -5.30 2.23 1.51
N LEU A 143 -6.06 1.90 2.54
CA LEU A 143 -7.44 1.44 2.41
C LEU A 143 -8.37 2.65 2.37
N ARG A 144 -9.19 2.75 1.33
CA ARG A 144 -10.06 3.90 1.08
C ARG A 144 -11.52 3.60 1.35
N ASN A 145 -12.24 4.63 1.80
CA ASN A 145 -13.69 4.60 1.95
C ASN A 145 -14.20 3.40 2.79
N ALA A 146 -13.63 3.23 3.98
CA ALA A 146 -14.01 2.17 4.91
C ALA A 146 -14.30 2.74 6.30
N THR A 147 -15.22 2.13 7.02
CA THR A 147 -15.44 2.40 8.46
C THR A 147 -14.38 1.67 9.29
N LEU A 148 -14.16 2.08 10.53
CA LEU A 148 -13.22 1.40 11.43
C LEU A 148 -13.51 -0.12 11.58
N PRO A 149 -14.77 -0.56 11.81
CA PRO A 149 -15.07 -1.99 11.86
C PRO A 149 -14.74 -2.72 10.56
N THR A 150 -14.94 -2.06 9.41
CA THR A 150 -14.60 -2.62 8.09
C THR A 150 -13.08 -2.70 7.91
N ALA A 151 -12.33 -1.67 8.28
CA ALA A 151 -10.87 -1.66 8.20
C ALA A 151 -10.27 -2.80 9.04
N ARG A 152 -10.72 -2.96 10.29
CA ARG A 152 -10.32 -4.10 11.16
C ARG A 152 -10.54 -5.45 10.50
N LYS A 153 -11.74 -5.68 9.95
CA LYS A 153 -12.09 -6.93 9.27
C LYS A 153 -11.25 -7.18 8.02
N VAL A 154 -10.97 -6.14 7.24
CA VAL A 154 -10.18 -6.25 6.01
C VAL A 154 -8.72 -6.60 6.33
N PHE A 155 -8.12 -5.91 7.30
CA PHE A 155 -6.74 -6.18 7.69
C PHE A 155 -6.59 -7.55 8.37
N ASP A 156 -7.50 -7.93 9.27
CA ASP A 156 -7.46 -9.24 9.91
C ASP A 156 -7.72 -10.39 8.93
N ARG A 157 -8.64 -10.21 7.98
CA ARG A 157 -8.83 -11.18 6.90
C ARG A 157 -7.54 -11.38 6.09
N PHE A 158 -6.85 -10.28 5.74
CA PHE A 158 -5.58 -10.37 5.02
C PHE A 158 -4.52 -11.11 5.85
N ARG A 159 -4.36 -10.76 7.13
CA ARG A 159 -3.48 -11.46 8.07
C ARG A 159 -3.77 -12.96 8.09
N ALA A 160 -5.03 -13.35 8.25
CA ALA A 160 -5.47 -14.74 8.26
C ALA A 160 -5.17 -15.44 6.92
N THR A 161 -5.44 -14.77 5.79
CA THR A 161 -5.11 -15.29 4.46
C THR A 161 -3.62 -15.62 4.32
N VAL A 162 -2.73 -14.75 4.84
CA VAL A 162 -1.28 -15.02 4.83
C VAL A 162 -0.94 -16.20 5.72
N GLN A 163 -1.49 -16.25 6.92
CA GLN A 163 -1.25 -17.36 7.89
C GLN A 163 -1.67 -18.71 7.33
N GLU A 164 -2.78 -18.78 6.58
CA GLU A 164 -3.30 -19.99 5.97
C GLU A 164 -2.57 -20.38 4.68
N HIS A 165 -1.87 -19.43 4.05
CA HIS A 165 -1.16 -19.68 2.81
C HIS A 165 0.07 -20.55 3.04
N SER A 166 0.23 -21.60 2.21
CA SER A 166 1.43 -22.44 2.20
C SER A 166 2.45 -21.87 1.22
N PHE A 167 3.54 -21.32 1.74
CA PHE A 167 4.65 -20.82 0.93
C PHE A 167 5.55 -22.01 0.54
N PRO A 168 5.81 -22.24 -0.75
CA PRO A 168 6.65 -23.35 -1.21
C PRO A 168 7.99 -23.38 -0.48
N GLN A 169 8.45 -24.58 -0.09
CA GLN A 169 9.69 -24.83 0.65
C GLN A 169 9.78 -24.19 2.04
N VAL A 170 9.19 -22.99 2.27
CA VAL A 170 9.26 -22.26 3.54
C VAL A 170 8.19 -22.70 4.53
N GLY A 171 7.03 -23.11 4.05
CA GLY A 171 5.88 -23.50 4.87
C GLY A 171 4.97 -22.32 5.19
N HIS A 172 4.69 -22.09 6.48
CA HIS A 172 3.81 -20.99 6.90
C HIS A 172 4.62 -19.77 7.32
N VAL A 173 4.13 -18.61 6.89
CA VAL A 173 4.64 -17.29 7.23
C VAL A 173 3.47 -16.48 7.78
N THR A 174 3.72 -15.61 8.73
CA THR A 174 2.72 -14.70 9.26
C THR A 174 3.12 -13.24 9.04
N VAL A 175 2.17 -12.33 9.24
CA VAL A 175 2.41 -10.89 9.16
C VAL A 175 1.84 -10.21 10.39
N SER A 176 2.55 -9.18 10.84
CA SER A 176 2.05 -8.22 11.83
C SER A 176 1.60 -6.95 11.12
N ILE A 177 0.54 -6.32 11.61
CA ILE A 177 -0.08 -5.15 10.98
C ILE A 177 -0.37 -4.09 12.03
N GLY A 178 0.18 -2.89 11.82
CA GLY A 178 -0.21 -1.69 12.57
C GLY A 178 -0.98 -0.74 11.67
N PHE A 179 -2.11 -0.19 12.11
CA PHE A 179 -2.89 0.73 11.29
C PHE A 179 -3.45 1.92 12.08
N VAL A 180 -3.74 2.99 11.35
CA VAL A 180 -4.25 4.25 11.90
C VAL A 180 -5.18 4.92 10.89
N SER A 181 -6.05 5.82 11.38
CA SER A 181 -6.81 6.72 10.51
C SER A 181 -5.85 7.69 9.78
N ALA A 182 -6.04 7.83 8.48
CA ALA A 182 -5.25 8.74 7.65
C ALA A 182 -5.84 10.17 7.62
N SER A 183 -6.82 10.48 8.47
CA SER A 183 -7.42 11.81 8.60
C SER A 183 -6.68 12.65 9.65
N GLN A 184 -6.51 13.94 9.39
CA GLN A 184 -6.08 14.98 10.35
C GLN A 184 -4.60 15.01 10.79
N SER A 185 -3.70 14.24 10.22
CA SER A 185 -2.27 14.28 10.56
C SER A 185 -1.40 14.39 9.31
N THR A 186 -0.16 14.83 9.49
CA THR A 186 0.81 14.84 8.39
C THR A 186 1.15 13.41 7.95
N PRO A 187 1.59 13.21 6.70
CA PRO A 187 2.01 11.90 6.21
C PRO A 187 3.04 11.18 7.09
N VAL A 188 4.00 11.94 7.61
CA VAL A 188 5.06 11.42 8.49
C VAL A 188 4.49 10.95 9.82
N GLU A 189 3.58 11.74 10.42
CA GLU A 189 2.91 11.36 11.67
C GLU A 189 2.03 10.12 11.51
N ILE A 190 1.27 10.04 10.42
CA ILE A 190 0.40 8.89 10.13
C ILE A 190 1.23 7.62 10.01
N LEU A 191 2.33 7.67 9.25
CA LEU A 191 3.24 6.55 9.09
C LEU A 191 3.87 6.15 10.45
N GLY A 192 4.35 7.13 11.22
CA GLY A 192 4.93 6.88 12.53
C GLY A 192 3.95 6.28 13.56
N LYS A 193 2.67 6.68 13.52
CA LYS A 193 1.62 6.09 14.37
C LYS A 193 1.33 4.64 13.97
N ALA A 194 1.23 4.35 12.66
CA ALA A 194 1.02 2.99 12.17
C ALA A 194 2.21 2.09 12.52
N ASP A 195 3.43 2.61 12.40
CA ASP A 195 4.66 1.90 12.75
C ASP A 195 4.73 1.57 14.25
N GLN A 196 4.36 2.50 15.14
CA GLN A 196 4.27 2.23 16.58
C GLN A 196 3.26 1.11 16.89
N ALA A 197 2.12 1.07 16.19
CA ALA A 197 1.14 0.00 16.36
C ALA A 197 1.67 -1.34 15.81
N LEU A 198 2.43 -1.33 14.72
CA LEU A 198 3.11 -2.51 14.17
C LEU A 198 4.17 -3.02 15.15
N TYR A 199 5.00 -2.13 15.69
CA TYR A 199 6.02 -2.49 16.68
C TYR A 199 5.38 -3.16 17.90
N PHE A 200 4.27 -2.58 18.41
CA PHE A 200 3.52 -3.21 19.50
C PHE A 200 3.02 -4.62 19.11
N ALA A 201 2.52 -4.81 17.89
CA ALA A 201 2.09 -6.12 17.41
C ALA A 201 3.25 -7.13 17.42
N LYS A 202 4.44 -6.72 16.96
CA LYS A 202 5.64 -7.57 16.94
C LYS A 202 6.12 -7.98 18.34
N GLU A 203 6.10 -7.05 19.31
CA GLU A 203 6.52 -7.31 20.68
C GLU A 203 5.50 -8.15 21.47
N ASN A 204 4.24 -8.14 21.10
CA ASN A 204 3.16 -8.80 21.82
C ASN A 204 2.63 -10.07 21.14
N GLY A 205 3.52 -10.84 20.49
CA GLY A 205 3.24 -12.18 19.98
C GLY A 205 3.11 -12.30 18.47
N ARG A 206 3.28 -11.20 17.71
CA ARG A 206 3.22 -11.20 16.23
C ARG A 206 1.88 -11.70 15.68
N ASN A 207 1.78 -11.92 14.36
CA ASN A 207 0.61 -12.46 13.69
C ASN A 207 -0.72 -11.81 14.15
N GLN A 208 -0.77 -10.49 14.18
CA GLN A 208 -1.90 -9.73 14.70
C GLN A 208 -2.03 -8.36 14.03
N VAL A 209 -3.24 -7.81 14.15
CA VAL A 209 -3.58 -6.46 13.69
C VAL A 209 -3.78 -5.56 14.90
N ARG A 210 -3.13 -4.38 14.91
CA ARG A 210 -3.25 -3.40 15.99
C ARG A 210 -3.64 -2.03 15.44
N TYR A 211 -4.65 -1.43 16.06
CA TYR A 211 -5.09 -0.08 15.78
C TYR A 211 -4.43 0.88 16.77
N TYR A 212 -3.79 1.94 16.26
CA TYR A 212 -3.01 2.87 17.06
C TYR A 212 -3.83 3.53 18.18
N ASP A 213 -5.03 4.06 17.85
CA ASP A 213 -5.82 4.80 18.85
C ASP A 213 -6.37 3.89 19.96
N ASP A 214 -6.60 2.60 19.70
CA ASP A 214 -6.92 1.64 20.77
C ASP A 214 -5.76 1.49 21.75
N LEU A 215 -4.53 1.41 21.23
CA LEU A 215 -3.33 1.24 22.06
C LEU A 215 -3.10 2.48 22.93
N VAL A 216 -3.40 3.67 22.39
CA VAL A 216 -3.37 4.92 23.16
C VAL A 216 -4.47 4.93 24.22
N ALA A 217 -5.70 4.57 23.87
CA ALA A 217 -6.82 4.51 24.81
C ALA A 217 -6.61 3.51 25.96
N GLN A 218 -5.89 2.41 25.67
CA GLN A 218 -5.52 1.40 26.65
C GLN A 218 -4.26 1.75 27.46
N GLY A 219 -3.61 2.88 27.17
CA GLY A 219 -2.39 3.32 27.84
C GLY A 219 -1.11 2.55 27.46
N HIS A 220 -1.17 1.77 26.38
CA HIS A 220 -0.01 1.05 25.86
C HIS A 220 0.95 1.93 25.08
N LEU A 221 0.44 2.98 24.45
CA LEU A 221 1.20 4.00 23.74
C LEU A 221 0.85 5.39 24.28
N GLN A 222 1.84 6.27 24.30
CA GLN A 222 1.61 7.69 24.59
C GLN A 222 1.31 8.44 23.29
N ALA A 223 0.23 9.19 23.24
CA ALA A 223 0.00 10.13 22.14
C ALA A 223 1.14 11.18 22.16
N ARG A 224 2.02 11.13 21.15
CA ARG A 224 2.99 12.21 20.95
C ARG A 224 2.20 13.44 20.48
N ILE A 225 2.01 14.41 21.37
CA ILE A 225 1.64 15.77 20.99
C ILE A 225 2.90 16.32 20.30
N SER A 226 2.82 16.61 19.01
CA SER A 226 3.87 17.34 18.32
C SER A 226 3.95 18.74 18.91
N HIS A 227 4.84 18.97 19.85
CA HIS A 227 5.33 20.30 20.13
C HIS A 227 6.33 20.64 19.03
N ASP A 228 5.99 21.62 18.22
CA ASP A 228 6.93 22.36 17.37
C ASP A 228 7.96 23.08 18.29
N ASP A 229 8.98 22.38 18.69
CA ASP A 229 10.22 22.96 19.17
C ASP A 229 11.34 22.30 18.35
N VAL A 230 11.55 22.87 17.15
CA VAL A 230 12.77 22.67 16.39
C VAL A 230 13.84 23.52 17.08
N GLU A 231 14.55 22.95 18.03
CA GLU A 231 15.87 23.47 18.38
C GLU A 231 16.84 23.12 17.25
N LEU A 232 17.14 24.15 16.46
CA LEU A 232 18.25 24.16 15.51
C LEU A 232 19.56 24.19 16.29
N PHE A 233 20.34 23.11 16.20
CA PHE A 233 21.77 23.10 16.44
C PHE A 233 22.51 22.65 15.18
#